data_ab254e754029ebb970f0bbdc1445daea
#
_entry.id   ab254e754029ebb970f0bbdc1445daea
#
_cell.length_a   1.000
_cell.length_b   1.000
_cell.length_c   1.000
_cell.angle_alpha   90.00
_cell.angle_beta   90.00
_cell.angle_gamma   90.00
#
_symmetry.space_group_name_H-M   'P 1'
#
loop_
_entity.id
_entity.type
_entity.pdbx_description
1 polymer ?
#
loop_
_entity_poly.entity_id
_entity_poly.type
_entity_poly.pdbx_seq_one_letter_code
_entity_poly.pdbx_strand_id
1 'polypeptide(L)'
;MTGKDLPLTEAFFYILLALRHPNHGYGITQEVQQLTGGRVALGAGTLYGAIQTLLERGWIAVWSEDSESRKKKEYLITPLGRTVFEEETRRLKELVSHSELMEENEQ
;
A
#
# COMPACT_ATOMS: atom_id res chain seq x y z
N MET A 1 -13.53 -1.61 13.47
CA MET A 1 -13.27 -2.85 12.72
C MET A 1 -12.73 -2.54 11.35
N THR A 2 -11.62 -3.15 11.02
CA THR A 2 -10.92 -2.88 9.77
C THR A 2 -11.51 -3.61 8.58
N GLY A 3 -12.36 -4.65 8.81
CA GLY A 3 -12.92 -5.45 7.73
C GLY A 3 -13.70 -4.66 6.69
N LYS A 4 -14.34 -3.57 7.10
CA LYS A 4 -15.13 -2.75 6.17
C LYS A 4 -14.25 -1.89 5.26
N ASP A 5 -12.96 -1.79 5.57
CA ASP A 5 -12.02 -1.03 4.75
C ASP A 5 -11.38 -1.88 3.66
N LEU A 6 -11.74 -3.16 3.65
CA LEU A 6 -11.21 -4.09 2.66
C LEU A 6 -12.27 -4.40 1.59
N PRO A 7 -11.88 -4.79 0.39
CA PRO A 7 -10.49 -4.97 -0.04
C PRO A 7 -9.79 -3.63 -0.30
N LEU A 8 -8.49 -3.64 -0.17
CA LEU A 8 -7.69 -2.48 -0.58
C LEU A 8 -7.61 -2.44 -2.10
N THR A 9 -7.55 -1.23 -2.67
CA THR A 9 -7.19 -1.12 -4.07
C THR A 9 -5.74 -1.56 -4.23
N GLU A 10 -5.38 -1.94 -5.43
CA GLU A 10 -3.99 -2.32 -5.71
C GLU A 10 -3.04 -1.17 -5.41
N ALA A 11 -3.43 0.06 -5.74
CA ALA A 11 -2.62 1.24 -5.43
C ALA A 11 -2.40 1.39 -3.92
N PHE A 12 -3.45 1.28 -3.13
CA PHE A 12 -3.33 1.37 -1.68
C PHE A 12 -2.43 0.28 -1.13
N PHE A 13 -2.61 -0.94 -1.61
CA PHE A 13 -1.80 -2.08 -1.16
C PHE A 13 -0.31 -1.81 -1.38
N TYR A 14 0.04 -1.40 -2.60
CA TYR A 14 1.45 -1.19 -2.93
C TYR A 14 2.04 0.04 -2.24
N ILE A 15 1.26 1.09 -2.03
CA ILE A 15 1.76 2.26 -1.31
C ILE A 15 2.06 1.89 0.15
N LEU A 16 1.14 1.16 0.80
CA LEU A 16 1.38 0.72 2.17
C LEU A 16 2.61 -0.19 2.25
N LEU A 17 2.76 -1.07 1.27
CA LEU A 17 3.93 -1.96 1.21
C LEU A 17 5.23 -1.16 1.09
N ALA A 18 5.24 -0.14 0.24
CA ALA A 18 6.41 0.71 0.03
C ALA A 18 6.72 1.57 1.26
N LEU A 19 5.77 1.74 2.15
CA LEU A 19 5.93 2.58 3.35
C LEU A 19 6.20 1.77 4.61
N ARG A 20 6.63 0.51 4.48
CA ARG A 20 7.16 -0.25 5.62
C ARG A 20 8.44 0.37 6.14
N HIS A 21 9.09 1.20 5.35
CA HIS A 21 10.23 2.03 5.72
C HIS A 21 9.92 3.45 5.25
N PRO A 22 10.56 4.47 5.84
CA PRO A 22 10.29 5.85 5.42
C PRO A 22 10.61 6.05 3.94
N ASN A 23 9.70 6.74 3.24
CA ASN A 23 9.87 6.95 1.82
C ASN A 23 9.08 8.18 1.38
N HIS A 24 9.53 8.82 0.30
CA HIS A 24 8.86 9.98 -0.29
C HIS A 24 8.10 9.54 -1.54
N GLY A 25 7.26 10.45 -2.08
CA GLY A 25 6.38 10.10 -3.18
C GLY A 25 7.08 9.48 -4.38
N TYR A 26 8.16 10.09 -4.84
CA TYR A 26 8.89 9.58 -5.99
C TYR A 26 9.50 8.21 -5.70
N GLY A 27 10.04 8.03 -4.49
CA GLY A 27 10.59 6.75 -4.08
C GLY A 27 9.54 5.64 -4.04
N ILE A 28 8.33 5.97 -3.59
CA ILE A 28 7.21 5.02 -3.61
C ILE A 28 6.94 4.58 -5.04
N THR A 29 6.83 5.53 -5.95
CA THR A 29 6.55 5.23 -7.36
C THR A 29 7.61 4.31 -7.96
N GLN A 30 8.89 4.62 -7.70
CA GLN A 30 9.99 3.81 -8.21
C GLN A 30 9.97 2.41 -7.63
N GLU A 31 9.78 2.29 -6.33
CA GLU A 31 9.79 0.98 -5.67
C GLU A 31 8.66 0.10 -6.19
N VAL A 32 7.45 0.66 -6.34
CA VAL A 32 6.30 -0.09 -6.85
C VAL A 32 6.53 -0.51 -8.29
N GLN A 33 7.08 0.37 -9.10
CA GLN A 33 7.36 0.06 -10.50
C GLN A 33 8.38 -1.07 -10.63
N GLN A 34 9.43 -1.02 -9.83
CA GLN A 34 10.45 -2.07 -9.83
C GLN A 34 9.88 -3.40 -9.34
N LEU A 35 9.12 -3.35 -8.25
CA LEU A 35 8.55 -4.55 -7.65
C LEU A 35 7.60 -5.28 -8.62
N THR A 36 6.84 -4.52 -9.41
CA THR A 36 5.82 -5.08 -10.30
C THR A 36 6.31 -5.26 -11.73
N GLY A 37 7.59 -5.01 -11.99
CA GLY A 37 8.14 -5.09 -13.35
C GLY A 37 7.47 -4.10 -14.28
N GLY A 38 7.05 -2.95 -13.78
CA GLY A 38 6.40 -1.92 -14.55
C GLY A 38 4.90 -2.09 -14.72
N ARG A 39 4.32 -3.20 -14.23
CA ARG A 39 2.87 -3.45 -14.37
C ARG A 39 2.05 -2.39 -13.65
N VAL A 40 2.52 -1.93 -12.50
CA VAL A 40 1.84 -0.87 -11.76
C VAL A 40 2.71 0.39 -11.79
N ALA A 41 2.21 1.41 -12.46
CA ALA A 41 2.87 2.70 -12.57
C ALA A 41 1.92 3.75 -12.01
N LEU A 42 2.29 4.31 -10.86
CA LEU A 42 1.43 5.28 -10.18
C LEU A 42 1.68 6.67 -10.73
N GLY A 43 0.67 7.27 -11.35
CA GLY A 43 0.72 8.66 -11.76
C GLY A 43 0.66 9.56 -10.53
N ALA A 44 1.12 10.80 -10.70
CA ALA A 44 1.18 11.75 -9.58
C ALA A 44 -0.18 11.98 -8.93
N GLY A 45 -1.23 12.13 -9.73
CA GLY A 45 -2.58 12.34 -9.19
C GLY A 45 -3.06 11.17 -8.35
N THR A 46 -2.88 9.96 -8.86
CA THR A 46 -3.26 8.74 -8.13
C THR A 46 -2.46 8.60 -6.86
N LEU A 47 -1.14 8.83 -6.95
CA LEU A 47 -0.25 8.69 -5.80
C LEU A 47 -0.61 9.66 -4.68
N TYR A 48 -0.68 10.95 -5.00
CA TYR A 48 -0.90 11.94 -3.95
C TYR A 48 -2.33 11.96 -3.44
N GLY A 49 -3.29 11.60 -4.30
CA GLY A 49 -4.66 11.38 -3.83
C GLY A 49 -4.75 10.23 -2.84
N ALA A 50 -4.06 9.13 -3.14
CA ALA A 50 -4.01 7.99 -2.23
C ALA A 50 -3.31 8.35 -0.92
N ILE A 51 -2.17 9.05 -0.99
CA ILE A 51 -1.45 9.47 0.20
C ILE A 51 -2.35 10.31 1.10
N GLN A 52 -3.09 11.24 0.51
CA GLN A 52 -4.01 12.08 1.26
C GLN A 52 -5.05 11.24 2.01
N THR A 53 -5.66 10.29 1.31
CA THR A 53 -6.65 9.41 1.91
C THR A 53 -6.05 8.56 3.02
N LEU A 54 -4.86 8.00 2.78
CA LEU A 54 -4.19 7.16 3.78
C LEU A 54 -3.83 7.94 5.03
N LEU A 55 -3.40 9.21 4.87
CA LEU A 55 -3.15 10.09 6.00
C LEU A 55 -4.43 10.34 6.79
N GLU A 56 -5.53 10.62 6.09
CA GLU A 56 -6.82 10.88 6.72
C GLU A 56 -7.33 9.68 7.51
N ARG A 57 -7.06 8.49 7.02
CA ARG A 57 -7.45 7.25 7.71
C ARG A 57 -6.50 6.88 8.84
N GLY A 58 -5.37 7.57 8.96
CA GLY A 58 -4.40 7.25 10.00
C GLY A 58 -3.59 6.00 9.72
N TRP A 59 -3.57 5.52 8.49
CA TRP A 59 -2.81 4.32 8.10
C TRP A 59 -1.36 4.63 7.80
N ILE A 60 -1.05 5.88 7.46
CA ILE A 60 0.31 6.37 7.31
C ILE A 60 0.42 7.71 8.04
N ALA A 61 1.67 8.11 8.31
CA ALA A 61 1.95 9.39 8.95
C ALA A 61 3.16 10.02 8.30
N VAL A 62 3.31 11.33 8.47
CA VAL A 62 4.50 12.03 8.02
C VAL A 62 5.67 11.61 8.92
N TRP A 63 6.71 11.08 8.32
CA TRP A 63 7.92 10.64 9.04
C TRP A 63 8.92 11.79 9.20
N SER A 64 9.18 12.49 8.11
CA SER A 64 10.05 13.65 8.15
C SER A 64 9.64 14.63 7.08
N GLU A 65 9.98 15.89 7.29
CA GLU A 65 9.65 16.96 6.38
C GLU A 65 10.86 17.89 6.29
N ASP A 66 11.43 17.96 5.08
CA ASP A 66 12.56 18.83 4.85
C ASP A 66 12.05 20.27 4.70
N SER A 67 12.43 21.14 5.63
CA SER A 67 11.97 22.52 5.63
C SER A 67 12.50 23.31 4.44
N GLU A 68 13.60 22.86 3.83
CA GLU A 68 14.20 23.55 2.69
C GLU A 68 13.66 23.06 1.36
N SER A 69 12.99 21.91 1.34
CA SER A 69 12.44 21.35 0.11
C SER A 69 11.07 20.73 0.37
N ARG A 70 10.04 21.37 -0.16
CA ARG A 70 8.67 20.87 -0.03
C ARG A 70 8.46 19.53 -0.74
N LYS A 71 9.44 19.10 -1.55
CA LYS A 71 9.33 17.88 -2.33
C LYS A 71 9.79 16.66 -1.59
N LYS A 72 10.37 16.79 -0.39
CA LYS A 72 10.97 15.68 0.32
C LYS A 72 10.25 15.31 1.60
N LYS A 73 8.94 15.37 1.57
CA LYS A 73 8.15 14.86 2.67
C LYS A 73 8.17 13.34 2.61
N GLU A 74 8.57 12.72 3.71
CA GLU A 74 8.60 11.27 3.81
C GLU A 74 7.46 10.78 4.67
N TYR A 75 6.99 9.58 4.37
CA TYR A 75 5.85 8.95 5.06
C TYR A 75 6.27 7.59 5.57
N LEU A 76 5.53 7.09 6.54
CA LEU A 76 5.77 5.77 7.12
C LEU A 76 4.41 5.17 7.50
N ILE A 77 4.28 3.87 7.32
CA ILE A 77 3.08 3.16 7.74
C ILE A 77 2.96 3.22 9.26
N THR A 78 1.72 3.41 9.76
CA THR A 78 1.45 3.42 11.20
C THR A 78 1.13 2.02 11.70
N PRO A 79 1.10 1.81 13.03
CA PRO A 79 0.63 0.51 13.56
C PRO A 79 -0.77 0.14 13.06
N LEU A 80 -1.67 1.12 12.96
CA LEU A 80 -3.00 0.86 12.41
C LEU A 80 -2.92 0.43 10.96
N GLY A 81 -2.08 1.12 10.15
CA GLY A 81 -1.89 0.76 8.76
C GLY A 81 -1.33 -0.64 8.61
N ARG A 82 -0.40 -1.05 9.50
CA ARG A 82 0.14 -2.40 9.48
C ARG A 82 -0.94 -3.44 9.75
N THR A 83 -1.84 -3.17 10.69
CA THR A 83 -2.95 -4.07 10.99
C THR A 83 -3.84 -4.24 9.77
N VAL A 84 -4.20 -3.13 9.11
CA VAL A 84 -5.03 -3.18 7.91
C VAL A 84 -4.32 -3.96 6.80
N PHE A 85 -3.03 -3.71 6.60
CA PHE A 85 -2.25 -4.39 5.57
C PHE A 85 -2.17 -5.89 5.83
N GLU A 86 -1.94 -6.28 7.08
CA GLU A 86 -1.86 -7.69 7.46
C GLU A 86 -3.19 -8.41 7.28
N GLU A 87 -4.30 -7.75 7.60
CA GLU A 87 -5.62 -8.32 7.39
C GLU A 87 -5.90 -8.52 5.91
N GLU A 88 -5.50 -7.56 5.09
CA GLU A 88 -5.66 -7.68 3.64
C GLU A 88 -4.81 -8.83 3.09
N THR A 89 -3.56 -8.94 3.53
CA THR A 89 -2.68 -10.01 3.08
C THR A 89 -3.30 -11.38 3.44
N ARG A 90 -3.84 -11.49 4.65
CA ARG A 90 -4.50 -12.72 5.09
C ARG A 90 -5.70 -13.05 4.22
N ARG A 91 -6.51 -12.03 3.91
CA ARG A 91 -7.67 -12.20 3.03
C ARG A 91 -7.26 -12.67 1.64
N LEU A 92 -6.20 -12.07 1.07
CA LEU A 92 -5.72 -12.45 -0.25
C LEU A 92 -5.21 -13.89 -0.26
N LYS A 93 -4.50 -14.29 0.79
CA LYS A 93 -4.02 -15.67 0.91
C LYS A 93 -5.16 -16.66 0.98
N GLU A 94 -6.23 -16.30 1.69
CA GLU A 94 -7.42 -17.13 1.77
C GLU A 94 -8.02 -17.33 0.37
N LEU A 95 -8.15 -16.25 -0.38
CA LEU A 95 -8.71 -16.34 -1.74
C LEU A 95 -7.86 -17.25 -2.62
N VAL A 96 -6.54 -17.11 -2.54
CA VAL A 96 -5.64 -17.95 -3.32
C VAL A 96 -5.77 -19.40 -2.89
N SER A 97 -5.85 -19.67 -1.59
CA SER A 97 -5.98 -21.04 -1.11
C SER A 97 -7.27 -21.71 -1.61
N HIS A 98 -8.36 -20.96 -1.66
CA HIS A 98 -9.63 -21.48 -2.20
C HIS A 98 -9.51 -21.81 -3.69
N SER A 99 -8.83 -20.95 -4.42
CA SER A 99 -8.58 -21.16 -5.85
C SER A 99 -7.79 -22.44 -6.08
N GLU A 100 -6.74 -22.65 -5.29
CA GLU A 100 -5.90 -23.85 -5.41
C GLU A 100 -6.66 -25.11 -5.02
N LEU A 101 -7.50 -25.02 -4.00
CA LEU A 101 -8.32 -26.16 -3.58
C LEU A 101 -9.27 -26.59 -4.70
N MET A 102 -9.88 -25.63 -5.38
CA MET A 102 -10.80 -25.94 -6.48
C MET A 102 -10.08 -26.58 -7.66
N GLU A 103 -8.85 -26.14 -7.94
CA GLU A 103 -8.05 -26.76 -8.99
C GLU A 103 -7.76 -28.23 -8.69
N GLU A 104 -7.43 -28.55 -7.44
CA GLU A 104 -7.17 -29.92 -7.02
C GLU A 104 -8.42 -30.78 -7.18
N ASN A 105 -9.60 -30.22 -6.86
CA ASN A 105 -10.85 -30.98 -6.93
C ASN A 105 -11.33 -31.21 -8.35
N GLU A 106 -10.84 -30.44 -9.31
CA GLU A 106 -11.20 -30.62 -10.70
C GLU A 106 -10.37 -31.69 -11.40
N GLN A 107 -9.32 -32.15 -10.75
CA GLN A 107 -8.52 -33.25 -11.26
C GLN A 107 -9.04 -34.58 -10.73
#